data_6f05c5b8c1f928f7a20da0fcbe6ad7ef
#
_entry.id   6f05c5b8c1f928f7a20da0fcbe6ad7ef
#
_cell.length_a   1.000
_cell.length_b   1.000
_cell.length_c   1.000
_cell.angle_alpha   90.00
_cell.angle_beta   90.00
_cell.angle_gamma   90.00
#
_symmetry.space_group_name_H-M   'P 1'
#
loop_
_entity.id
_entity.type
_entity.pdbx_description
1 polymer ?
#
loop_
_entity_poly.entity_id
_entity_poly.type
_entity_poly.pdbx_seq_one_letter_code
_entity_poly.pdbx_strand_id
1 'polypeptide(L)'
;MRPMLMQETHRLFGGDSPALAPFMAAMEMIHTYSLVHDDLPAMDNDDYRRGRLTTWRVYGEDMGILAGDALLNYAFETAFQAFSLAPEEASSIGRALQVLGEKAGIRGMIGGQVIDVGKTGQAVEKEVLDTIYELKTGALIEASMMVGAILAGASEEEIKTVEKIASCVGLASRSR
;
A
#
# COMPACT_ATOMS: atom_id res chain seq x y z
N MET A 1 4.25 -3.61 -9.42
CA MET A 1 5.22 -2.51 -9.16
C MET A 1 5.61 -2.41 -7.69
N ARG A 2 4.67 -2.24 -6.74
CA ARG A 2 4.97 -2.08 -5.30
C ARG A 2 5.80 -3.22 -4.69
N PRO A 3 5.47 -4.51 -4.89
CA PRO A 3 6.31 -5.60 -4.39
C PRO A 3 7.72 -5.61 -5.00
N MET A 4 7.85 -5.20 -6.27
CA MET A 4 9.16 -5.09 -6.92
C MET A 4 10.02 -3.99 -6.28
N LEU A 5 9.44 -2.82 -5.99
CA LEU A 5 10.15 -1.75 -5.28
C LEU A 5 10.61 -2.22 -3.90
N MET A 6 9.76 -2.97 -3.19
CA MET A 6 10.13 -3.56 -1.90
C MET A 6 11.32 -4.51 -2.04
N GLN A 7 11.27 -5.42 -3.02
CA GLN A 7 12.33 -6.39 -3.29
C GLN A 7 13.65 -5.72 -3.69
N GLU A 8 13.59 -4.75 -4.62
CA GLU A 8 14.81 -4.10 -5.09
C GLU A 8 15.44 -3.21 -4.01
N THR A 9 14.63 -2.54 -3.19
CA THR A 9 15.16 -1.81 -2.03
C THR A 9 15.80 -2.77 -1.02
N HIS A 10 15.18 -3.90 -0.75
CA HIS A 10 15.73 -4.93 0.13
C HIS A 10 17.10 -5.42 -0.37
N ARG A 11 17.22 -5.70 -1.65
CA ARG A 11 18.48 -6.08 -2.29
C ARG A 11 19.53 -4.99 -2.25
N LEU A 12 19.13 -3.73 -2.46
CA LEU A 12 20.03 -2.57 -2.41
C LEU A 12 20.75 -2.47 -1.06
N PHE A 13 20.07 -2.83 0.03
CA PHE A 13 20.65 -2.86 1.38
C PHE A 13 21.29 -4.23 1.74
N GLY A 14 21.45 -5.12 0.75
CA GLY A 14 22.09 -6.43 0.97
C GLY A 14 21.22 -7.41 1.76
N GLY A 15 19.89 -7.20 1.77
CA GLY A 15 18.96 -8.03 2.52
C GLY A 15 18.73 -9.41 1.88
N ASP A 16 18.52 -10.39 2.73
CA ASP A 16 18.20 -11.79 2.38
C ASP A 16 17.11 -12.38 3.31
N SER A 17 16.37 -11.52 4.00
CA SER A 17 15.39 -11.94 5.01
C SER A 17 14.25 -12.78 4.41
N PRO A 18 13.91 -13.94 5.02
CA PRO A 18 12.73 -14.72 4.64
C PRO A 18 11.42 -14.02 4.99
N ALA A 19 11.45 -12.95 5.81
CA ALA A 19 10.29 -12.13 6.12
C ALA A 19 9.81 -11.28 4.93
N LEU A 20 10.64 -11.08 3.89
CA LEU A 20 10.30 -10.22 2.75
C LEU A 20 9.08 -10.72 1.97
N ALA A 21 9.01 -12.00 1.66
CA ALA A 21 7.95 -12.58 0.83
C ALA A 21 6.53 -12.36 1.39
N PRO A 22 6.23 -12.61 2.68
CA PRO A 22 4.92 -12.31 3.23
C PRO A 22 4.57 -10.81 3.18
N PHE A 23 5.54 -9.91 3.36
CA PHE A 23 5.29 -8.47 3.22
C PHE A 23 5.02 -8.05 1.77
N MET A 24 5.69 -8.67 0.79
CA MET A 24 5.41 -8.43 -0.63
C MET A 24 3.98 -8.86 -0.99
N ALA A 25 3.54 -10.02 -0.51
CA ALA A 25 2.18 -10.50 -0.71
C ALA A 25 1.15 -9.61 -0.01
N ALA A 26 1.40 -9.22 1.24
CA ALA A 26 0.54 -8.31 2.01
C ALA A 26 0.38 -6.95 1.30
N MET A 27 1.46 -6.38 0.77
CA MET A 27 1.43 -5.12 0.04
C MET A 27 0.51 -5.19 -1.19
N GLU A 28 0.57 -6.29 -1.95
CA GLU A 28 -0.28 -6.48 -3.12
C GLU A 28 -1.74 -6.69 -2.73
N MET A 29 -2.03 -7.39 -1.62
CA MET A 29 -3.39 -7.55 -1.10
C MET A 29 -3.97 -6.21 -0.63
N ILE A 30 -3.18 -5.38 0.07
CA ILE A 30 -3.58 -4.03 0.49
C ILE A 30 -3.90 -3.16 -0.73
N HIS A 31 -3.07 -3.19 -1.74
CA HIS A 31 -3.35 -2.48 -2.98
C HIS A 31 -4.60 -3.00 -3.68
N THR A 32 -4.79 -4.31 -3.72
CA THR A 32 -5.92 -4.93 -4.41
C THR A 32 -7.24 -4.64 -3.70
N TYR A 33 -7.28 -4.72 -2.35
CA TYR A 33 -8.52 -4.39 -1.63
C TYR A 33 -8.96 -2.95 -1.90
N SER A 34 -8.01 -2.02 -1.96
CA SER A 34 -8.35 -0.62 -2.21
C SER A 34 -9.01 -0.44 -3.58
N LEU A 35 -8.54 -1.17 -4.60
CA LEU A 35 -9.15 -1.16 -5.93
C LEU A 35 -10.54 -1.80 -5.93
N VAL A 36 -10.74 -2.91 -5.21
CA VAL A 36 -12.03 -3.58 -5.10
C VAL A 36 -13.07 -2.68 -4.43
N HIS A 37 -12.68 -1.96 -3.39
CA HIS A 37 -13.57 -1.02 -2.71
C HIS A 37 -13.78 0.27 -3.52
N ASP A 38 -12.75 0.79 -4.19
CA ASP A 38 -12.90 1.96 -5.08
C ASP A 38 -13.93 1.73 -6.18
N ASP A 39 -14.02 0.50 -6.72
CA ASP A 39 -14.95 0.16 -7.79
C ASP A 39 -16.44 0.12 -7.36
N LEU A 40 -16.73 0.05 -6.05
CA LEU A 40 -18.09 -0.06 -5.53
C LEU A 40 -19.00 1.11 -5.95
N PRO A 41 -20.33 0.88 -6.07
CA PRO A 41 -21.28 1.94 -6.41
C PRO A 41 -21.26 3.16 -5.49
N ALA A 42 -20.92 2.96 -4.21
CA ALA A 42 -20.80 4.04 -3.23
C ALA A 42 -19.50 4.84 -3.35
N MET A 43 -18.57 4.40 -4.19
CA MET A 43 -17.26 5.00 -4.42
C MET A 43 -17.17 5.54 -5.87
N ASP A 44 -16.29 4.99 -6.70
CA ASP A 44 -16.10 5.44 -8.08
C ASP A 44 -17.19 4.89 -9.03
N ASN A 45 -17.95 3.86 -8.61
CA ASN A 45 -19.01 3.21 -9.39
C ASN A 45 -18.54 2.70 -10.74
N ASP A 46 -17.40 2.03 -10.77
CA ASP A 46 -16.78 1.52 -11.97
C ASP A 46 -17.30 0.12 -12.34
N ASP A 47 -17.84 -0.03 -13.55
CA ASP A 47 -18.24 -1.33 -14.08
C ASP A 47 -17.07 -2.18 -14.55
N TYR A 48 -15.97 -1.53 -14.99
CA TYR A 48 -14.80 -2.20 -15.58
C TYR A 48 -13.50 -1.69 -14.98
N ARG A 49 -12.58 -2.62 -14.76
CA ARG A 49 -11.19 -2.33 -14.41
C ARG A 49 -10.23 -3.14 -15.28
N ARG A 50 -9.32 -2.47 -15.99
CA ARG A 50 -8.35 -3.10 -16.90
C ARG A 50 -9.02 -4.02 -17.93
N GLY A 51 -10.19 -3.61 -18.47
CA GLY A 51 -10.93 -4.33 -19.50
C GLY A 51 -11.74 -5.54 -19.00
N ARG A 52 -11.86 -5.73 -17.68
CA ARG A 52 -12.68 -6.79 -17.06
C ARG A 52 -13.75 -6.17 -16.17
N LEU A 53 -14.89 -6.86 -16.04
CA LEU A 53 -15.89 -6.46 -15.06
C LEU A 53 -15.30 -6.46 -13.65
N THR A 54 -15.70 -5.48 -12.86
CA THR A 54 -15.27 -5.32 -11.47
C THR A 54 -15.91 -6.38 -10.57
N THR A 55 -15.35 -6.59 -9.39
CA THR A 55 -15.81 -7.63 -8.45
C THR A 55 -17.30 -7.47 -8.13
N TRP A 56 -17.73 -6.23 -7.81
CA TRP A 56 -19.15 -6.00 -7.48
C TRP A 56 -20.09 -6.22 -8.67
N ARG A 57 -19.62 -5.96 -9.90
CA ARG A 57 -20.42 -6.21 -11.12
C ARG A 57 -20.64 -7.70 -11.40
N VAL A 58 -19.67 -8.54 -11.02
CA VAL A 58 -19.75 -10.00 -11.25
C VAL A 58 -20.50 -10.71 -10.13
N TYR A 59 -20.22 -10.34 -8.87
CA TYR A 59 -20.63 -11.11 -7.70
C TYR A 59 -21.64 -10.40 -6.79
N GLY A 60 -21.94 -9.13 -7.04
CA GLY A 60 -22.79 -8.30 -6.19
C GLY A 60 -21.99 -7.34 -5.31
N GLU A 61 -22.66 -6.28 -4.86
CA GLU A 61 -22.06 -5.22 -4.04
C GLU A 61 -21.61 -5.74 -2.68
N ASP A 62 -22.41 -6.58 -2.04
CA ASP A 62 -22.12 -7.25 -0.79
C ASP A 62 -20.83 -8.10 -0.87
N MET A 63 -20.68 -8.86 -1.93
CA MET A 63 -19.45 -9.63 -2.18
C MET A 63 -18.26 -8.74 -2.48
N GLY A 64 -18.46 -7.61 -3.16
CA GLY A 64 -17.42 -6.61 -3.37
C GLY A 64 -16.89 -6.05 -2.05
N ILE A 65 -17.79 -5.70 -1.12
CA ILE A 65 -17.44 -5.22 0.22
C ILE A 65 -16.65 -6.28 0.99
N LEU A 66 -17.20 -7.49 1.08
CA LEU A 66 -16.58 -8.60 1.84
C LEU A 66 -15.24 -9.05 1.24
N ALA A 67 -15.09 -9.00 -0.08
CA ALA A 67 -13.83 -9.33 -0.75
C ALA A 67 -12.73 -8.32 -0.39
N GLY A 68 -13.05 -7.03 -0.35
CA GLY A 68 -12.10 -6.00 0.11
C GLY A 68 -11.71 -6.19 1.56
N ASP A 69 -12.68 -6.39 2.46
CA ASP A 69 -12.45 -6.64 3.88
C ASP A 69 -11.56 -7.89 4.10
N ALA A 70 -11.87 -8.97 3.38
CA ALA A 70 -11.11 -10.22 3.45
C ALA A 70 -9.66 -10.02 2.98
N LEU A 71 -9.43 -9.30 1.88
CA LEU A 71 -8.10 -9.00 1.38
C LEU A 71 -7.29 -8.16 2.36
N LEU A 72 -7.91 -7.13 2.96
CA LEU A 72 -7.24 -6.29 3.94
C LEU A 72 -6.84 -7.09 5.19
N ASN A 73 -7.75 -7.89 5.74
CA ASN A 73 -7.47 -8.72 6.90
C ASN A 73 -6.40 -9.76 6.57
N TYR A 74 -6.54 -10.45 5.45
CA TYR A 74 -5.61 -11.50 5.02
C TYR A 74 -4.21 -10.96 4.71
N ALA A 75 -4.10 -9.69 4.31
CA ALA A 75 -2.81 -9.03 4.16
C ALA A 75 -2.04 -9.01 5.49
N PHE A 76 -2.70 -8.62 6.59
CA PHE A 76 -2.06 -8.63 7.90
C PHE A 76 -1.83 -10.03 8.45
N GLU A 77 -2.75 -10.98 8.26
CA GLU A 77 -2.53 -12.38 8.59
C GLU A 77 -1.26 -12.92 7.89
N THR A 78 -1.10 -12.59 6.61
CA THR A 78 0.07 -12.99 5.82
C THR A 78 1.34 -12.32 6.32
N ALA A 79 1.32 -11.02 6.59
CA ALA A 79 2.49 -10.29 7.12
C ALA A 79 2.92 -10.82 8.50
N PHE A 80 1.99 -11.20 9.37
CA PHE A 80 2.30 -11.79 10.67
C PHE A 80 3.05 -13.13 10.57
N GLN A 81 2.94 -13.86 9.47
CA GLN A 81 3.72 -15.09 9.25
C GLN A 81 5.23 -14.84 9.26
N ALA A 82 5.66 -13.60 9.00
CA ALA A 82 7.06 -13.21 9.06
C ALA A 82 7.70 -13.52 10.43
N PHE A 83 6.96 -13.39 11.54
CA PHE A 83 7.44 -13.73 12.88
C PHE A 83 7.79 -15.22 13.05
N SER A 84 7.07 -16.09 12.35
CA SER A 84 7.36 -17.54 12.36
C SER A 84 8.51 -17.90 11.42
N LEU A 85 8.68 -17.15 10.32
CA LEU A 85 9.74 -17.38 9.33
C LEU A 85 11.10 -16.84 9.78
N ALA A 86 11.13 -15.74 10.51
CA ALA A 86 12.33 -15.06 10.98
C ALA A 86 12.13 -14.52 12.42
N PRO A 87 11.98 -15.40 13.43
CA PRO A 87 11.71 -14.98 14.80
C PRO A 87 12.82 -14.11 15.41
N GLU A 88 14.06 -14.26 14.96
CA GLU A 88 15.22 -13.46 15.35
C GLU A 88 15.13 -12.01 14.83
N GLU A 89 14.33 -11.75 13.81
CA GLU A 89 14.11 -10.43 13.21
C GLU A 89 12.86 -9.73 13.76
N ALA A 90 12.30 -10.15 14.88
CA ALA A 90 11.03 -9.68 15.42
C ALA A 90 10.95 -8.15 15.55
N SER A 91 12.04 -7.48 15.91
CA SER A 91 12.10 -6.02 16.00
C SER A 91 11.92 -5.35 14.63
N SER A 92 12.62 -5.82 13.61
CA SER A 92 12.50 -5.32 12.24
C SER A 92 11.13 -5.61 11.65
N ILE A 93 10.58 -6.81 11.90
CA ILE A 93 9.24 -7.19 11.46
C ILE A 93 8.18 -6.28 12.11
N GLY A 94 8.29 -6.03 13.42
CA GLY A 94 7.41 -5.11 14.13
C GLY A 94 7.47 -3.69 13.57
N ARG A 95 8.67 -3.19 13.26
CA ARG A 95 8.86 -1.88 12.62
C ARG A 95 8.27 -1.83 11.22
N ALA A 96 8.45 -2.87 10.43
CA ALA A 96 7.87 -2.99 9.08
C ALA A 96 6.33 -3.02 9.12
N LEU A 97 5.72 -3.74 10.07
CA LEU A 97 4.28 -3.76 10.29
C LEU A 97 3.73 -2.39 10.68
N GLN A 98 4.46 -1.65 11.52
CA GLN A 98 4.07 -0.30 11.92
C GLN A 98 4.02 0.63 10.70
N VAL A 99 5.04 0.59 9.84
CA VAL A 99 5.08 1.38 8.60
C VAL A 99 3.96 0.98 7.66
N LEU A 100 3.77 -0.33 7.44
CA LEU A 100 2.72 -0.85 6.58
C LEU A 100 1.33 -0.39 7.05
N GLY A 101 1.03 -0.52 8.34
CA GLY A 101 -0.24 -0.12 8.92
C GLY A 101 -0.48 1.38 8.84
N GLU A 102 0.53 2.20 9.14
CA GLU A 102 0.42 3.66 9.11
C GLU A 102 0.21 4.18 7.69
N LYS A 103 1.03 3.71 6.72
CA LYS A 103 0.96 4.16 5.32
C LYS A 103 -0.28 3.65 4.57
N ALA A 104 -0.81 2.49 4.93
CA ALA A 104 -2.08 1.98 4.39
C ALA A 104 -3.31 2.61 5.08
N GLY A 105 -3.14 3.16 6.27
CA GLY A 105 -4.22 3.60 7.16
C GLY A 105 -4.68 5.04 6.97
N ILE A 106 -5.22 5.60 8.07
CA ILE A 106 -5.81 6.95 8.09
C ILE A 106 -4.80 8.08 7.85
N ARG A 107 -3.51 7.83 8.12
CA ARG A 107 -2.41 8.77 7.85
C ARG A 107 -1.76 8.58 6.48
N GLY A 108 -2.28 7.67 5.69
CA GLY A 108 -1.78 7.35 4.35
C GLY A 108 -2.92 7.14 3.36
N MET A 109 -2.97 5.97 2.75
CA MET A 109 -3.88 5.66 1.64
C MET A 109 -5.36 5.91 1.96
N ILE A 110 -5.87 5.44 3.10
CA ILE A 110 -7.27 5.64 3.50
C ILE A 110 -7.55 7.13 3.71
N GLY A 111 -6.63 7.87 4.37
CA GLY A 111 -6.77 9.31 4.54
C GLY A 111 -6.83 10.06 3.22
N GLY A 112 -5.99 9.69 2.26
CA GLY A 112 -6.03 10.23 0.90
C GLY A 112 -7.37 9.96 0.20
N GLN A 113 -7.89 8.75 0.35
CA GLN A 113 -9.19 8.35 -0.21
C GLN A 113 -10.36 9.15 0.40
N VAL A 114 -10.34 9.40 1.71
CA VAL A 114 -11.37 10.24 2.37
C VAL A 114 -11.40 11.65 1.79
N ILE A 115 -10.23 12.25 1.54
CA ILE A 115 -10.16 13.58 0.93
C ILE A 115 -10.66 13.54 -0.52
N ASP A 116 -10.27 12.53 -1.29
CA ASP A 116 -10.64 12.34 -2.69
C ASP A 116 -12.17 12.23 -2.85
N VAL A 117 -12.80 11.32 -2.12
CA VAL A 117 -14.25 11.13 -2.12
C VAL A 117 -14.99 12.38 -1.65
N GLY A 118 -14.50 13.04 -0.58
CA GLY A 118 -15.09 14.25 -0.06
C GLY A 118 -15.02 15.46 -1.01
N LYS A 119 -14.21 15.39 -2.05
CA LYS A 119 -14.05 16.43 -3.07
C LYS A 119 -14.66 16.08 -4.43
N THR A 120 -15.26 14.90 -4.55
CA THR A 120 -15.89 14.46 -5.81
C THR A 120 -16.91 15.48 -6.32
N GLY A 121 -16.81 15.85 -7.58
CA GLY A 121 -17.70 16.83 -8.21
C GLY A 121 -17.42 18.29 -7.88
N GLN A 122 -16.34 18.61 -7.16
CA GLN A 122 -15.91 19.97 -6.84
C GLN A 122 -14.64 20.34 -7.61
N ALA A 123 -14.48 21.64 -7.92
CA ALA A 123 -13.17 22.12 -8.36
C ALA A 123 -12.18 22.05 -7.20
N VAL A 124 -11.06 21.40 -7.42
CA VAL A 124 -10.05 21.15 -6.39
C VAL A 124 -8.79 21.94 -6.68
N GLU A 125 -8.27 22.65 -5.68
CA GLU A 125 -7.00 23.36 -5.79
C GLU A 125 -5.83 22.37 -5.96
N LYS A 126 -4.76 22.83 -6.61
CA LYS A 126 -3.59 21.99 -6.91
C LYS A 126 -2.99 21.35 -5.65
N GLU A 127 -2.89 22.12 -4.58
CA GLU A 127 -2.32 21.66 -3.29
C GLU A 127 -3.11 20.48 -2.70
N VAL A 128 -4.43 20.51 -2.83
CA VAL A 128 -5.30 19.43 -2.37
C VAL A 128 -5.14 18.19 -3.25
N LEU A 129 -5.06 18.38 -4.58
CA LEU A 129 -4.76 17.28 -5.51
C LEU A 129 -3.40 16.65 -5.22
N ASP A 130 -2.38 17.45 -4.94
CA ASP A 130 -1.05 16.99 -4.60
C ASP A 130 -1.08 16.14 -3.32
N THR A 131 -1.82 16.60 -2.29
CA THR A 131 -2.03 15.86 -1.05
C THR A 131 -2.76 14.52 -1.26
N ILE A 132 -3.83 14.52 -2.09
CA ILE A 132 -4.54 13.27 -2.43
C ILE A 132 -3.58 12.26 -3.09
N TYR A 133 -2.80 12.70 -4.06
CA TYR A 133 -1.85 11.82 -4.74
C TYR A 133 -0.75 11.29 -3.82
N GLU A 134 -0.20 12.17 -2.98
CA GLU A 134 0.82 11.80 -2.00
C GLU A 134 0.30 10.71 -1.06
N LEU A 135 -0.89 10.87 -0.52
CA LEU A 135 -1.49 9.93 0.42
C LEU A 135 -2.07 8.70 -0.28
N LYS A 136 -2.92 8.86 -1.29
CA LYS A 136 -3.64 7.75 -1.93
C LYS A 136 -2.69 6.83 -2.72
N THR A 137 -1.67 7.39 -3.38
CA THR A 137 -0.75 6.64 -4.26
C THR A 137 0.66 6.56 -3.69
N GLY A 138 1.20 7.67 -3.22
CA GLY A 138 2.57 7.80 -2.72
C GLY A 138 2.81 6.99 -1.47
N ALA A 139 1.89 7.00 -0.51
CA ALA A 139 2.06 6.33 0.77
C ALA A 139 2.37 4.83 0.65
N LEU A 140 1.75 4.10 -0.28
CA LEU A 140 2.05 2.68 -0.49
C LEU A 140 3.38 2.46 -1.23
N ILE A 141 3.84 3.41 -2.03
CA ILE A 141 5.18 3.39 -2.64
C ILE A 141 6.22 3.58 -1.55
N GLU A 142 6.01 4.55 -0.67
CA GLU A 142 6.86 4.79 0.50
C GLU A 142 6.92 3.55 1.39
N ALA A 143 5.77 2.97 1.75
CA ALA A 143 5.71 1.75 2.54
C ALA A 143 6.49 0.60 1.90
N SER A 144 6.37 0.42 0.58
CA SER A 144 7.08 -0.64 -0.14
C SER A 144 8.59 -0.51 0.01
N MET A 145 9.14 0.67 -0.25
CA MET A 145 10.58 0.90 -0.19
C MET A 145 11.09 0.90 1.26
N MET A 146 10.35 1.53 2.18
CA MET A 146 10.72 1.55 3.60
C MET A 146 10.73 0.14 4.21
N VAL A 147 9.72 -0.68 3.96
CA VAL A 147 9.65 -2.07 4.45
C VAL A 147 10.81 -2.89 3.89
N GLY A 148 11.11 -2.75 2.60
CA GLY A 148 12.27 -3.41 2.00
C GLY A 148 13.58 -3.08 2.70
N ALA A 149 13.83 -1.80 3.00
CA ALA A 149 15.00 -1.34 3.74
C ALA A 149 15.02 -1.82 5.19
N ILE A 150 13.90 -1.73 5.90
CA ILE A 150 13.75 -2.16 7.30
C ILE A 150 14.10 -3.64 7.45
N LEU A 151 13.52 -4.50 6.60
CA LEU A 151 13.77 -5.95 6.64
C LEU A 151 15.20 -6.32 6.20
N ALA A 152 15.91 -5.44 5.54
CA ALA A 152 17.32 -5.59 5.22
C ALA A 152 18.27 -5.10 6.34
N GLY A 153 17.72 -4.56 7.43
CA GLY A 153 18.51 -4.07 8.56
C GLY A 153 19.02 -2.63 8.42
N ALA A 154 18.41 -1.82 7.56
CA ALA A 154 18.76 -0.40 7.41
C ALA A 154 18.57 0.37 8.72
N SER A 155 19.41 1.38 8.94
CA SER A 155 19.29 2.31 10.06
C SER A 155 18.09 3.24 9.92
N GLU A 156 17.64 3.87 11.00
CA GLU A 156 16.53 4.83 10.95
C GLU A 156 16.86 6.06 10.06
N GLU A 157 18.11 6.46 9.95
CA GLU A 157 18.54 7.53 9.06
C GLU A 157 18.43 7.12 7.58
N GLU A 158 18.87 5.90 7.28
CA GLU A 158 18.72 5.31 5.94
C GLU A 158 17.24 5.14 5.56
N ILE A 159 16.39 4.66 6.49
CA ILE A 159 14.95 4.52 6.27
C ILE A 159 14.30 5.87 5.96
N LYS A 160 14.66 6.95 6.68
CA LYS A 160 14.18 8.31 6.37
C LYS A 160 14.64 8.79 5.00
N THR A 161 15.85 8.44 4.59
CA THR A 161 16.35 8.76 3.25
C THR A 161 15.59 8.02 2.18
N VAL A 162 15.33 6.73 2.39
CA VAL A 162 14.49 5.89 1.51
C VAL A 162 13.08 6.47 1.39
N GLU A 163 12.46 6.92 2.49
CA GLU A 163 11.14 7.56 2.47
C GLU A 163 11.11 8.78 1.56
N LYS A 164 12.11 9.67 1.65
CA LYS A 164 12.22 10.85 0.78
C LYS A 164 12.37 10.48 -0.69
N ILE A 165 13.19 9.48 -1.00
CA ILE A 165 13.37 8.98 -2.37
C ILE A 165 12.05 8.39 -2.89
N ALA A 166 11.37 7.60 -2.07
CA ALA A 166 10.10 6.97 -2.41
C ALA A 166 8.99 8.00 -2.70
N SER A 167 8.95 9.10 -1.94
CA SER A 167 8.07 10.25 -2.21
C SER A 167 8.31 10.82 -3.61
N CYS A 168 9.58 11.01 -4.00
CA CYS A 168 9.91 11.47 -5.36
C CYS A 168 9.49 10.47 -6.43
N VAL A 169 9.63 9.16 -6.18
CA VAL A 169 9.16 8.09 -7.09
C VAL A 169 7.64 8.14 -7.23
N GLY A 170 6.92 8.35 -6.12
CA GLY A 170 5.47 8.53 -6.11
C GLY A 170 5.02 9.70 -6.98
N LEU A 171 5.65 10.85 -6.82
CA LEU A 171 5.37 12.04 -7.64
C LEU A 171 5.67 11.80 -9.12
N ALA A 172 6.78 11.16 -9.46
CA ALA A 172 7.15 10.85 -10.85
C ALA A 172 6.15 9.87 -11.50
N SER A 173 5.53 8.98 -10.74
CA SER A 173 4.52 8.04 -11.25
C SER A 173 3.20 8.71 -11.65
N ARG A 174 2.95 9.93 -11.18
CA ARG A 174 1.77 10.75 -11.51
C ARG A 174 1.79 11.27 -12.96
N SER A 175 2.97 11.47 -13.52
CA SER A 175 3.15 12.13 -14.83
C SER A 175 2.85 11.22 -16.05
N ARG A 176 2.29 10.04 -15.83
CA ARG A 176 1.87 9.07 -16.86
C ARG A 176 0.38 8.77 -16.77
#